data_c0a9f2bfd0bd07c8dbb514069b6413d1
#
_entry.id   c0a9f2bfd0bd07c8dbb514069b6413d1
#
_cell.length_a   1.000
_cell.length_b   1.000
_cell.length_c   1.000
_cell.angle_alpha   90.00
_cell.angle_beta   90.00
_cell.angle_gamma   90.00
#
_symmetry.space_group_name_H-M   'P 1'
#
loop_
_entity.id
_entity.type
_entity.pdbx_description
1 polymer ?
#
loop_
_entity_poly.entity_id
_entity_poly.type
_entity_poly.pdbx_seq_one_letter_code
_entity_poly.pdbx_strand_id
1 'polypeptide(L)'
;MKLNKSIISNALFGALMLLGGASFTACTETNDWDVDPAYDRLFHSSKVSVSAGEDQAEVTFKKMPNAEYYVIEISTDTLFDEVETTEHSIYYGDKEDARITTSPYTMTGLEGSTKYYFRIKSCATTGKGSTWKYLDDSESNYSFTTKSEQIILDVV
;
A
#
# COMPACT_ATOMS: atom_id res chain seq x y z
N MET A 1 25.59 9.92 -80.11
CA MET A 1 24.71 9.17 -79.17
C MET A 1 23.95 10.21 -78.36
N LYS A 2 22.65 10.44 -78.64
CA LYS A 2 21.85 11.47 -77.94
C LYS A 2 21.22 10.79 -76.72
N LEU A 3 21.72 11.09 -75.51
CA LEU A 3 21.06 10.69 -74.27
C LEU A 3 19.70 11.38 -74.16
N ASN A 4 18.68 10.59 -73.99
CA ASN A 4 17.32 11.03 -73.94
C ASN A 4 17.08 11.75 -72.59
N LYS A 5 16.87 13.06 -72.61
CA LYS A 5 16.63 13.92 -71.42
C LYS A 5 15.48 13.44 -70.55
N SER A 6 14.59 12.68 -71.13
CA SER A 6 13.39 12.15 -70.45
C SER A 6 13.74 11.03 -69.41
N ILE A 7 14.78 10.26 -69.65
CA ILE A 7 15.18 9.17 -68.74
C ILE A 7 15.85 9.70 -67.49
N ILE A 8 16.58 10.83 -67.62
CA ILE A 8 17.27 11.42 -66.45
C ILE A 8 16.26 12.12 -65.51
N SER A 9 15.21 12.74 -66.11
CA SER A 9 14.17 13.36 -65.30
C SER A 9 13.36 12.37 -64.46
N ASN A 10 13.02 11.21 -65.04
CA ASN A 10 12.24 10.19 -64.32
C ASN A 10 13.09 9.46 -63.28
N ALA A 11 14.40 9.29 -63.50
CA ALA A 11 15.29 8.70 -62.52
C ALA A 11 15.50 9.61 -61.29
N LEU A 12 15.57 10.94 -61.53
CA LEU A 12 15.72 11.93 -60.44
C LEU A 12 14.46 12.08 -59.61
N PHE A 13 13.29 11.97 -60.23
CA PHE A 13 11.99 12.06 -59.51
C PHE A 13 11.72 10.79 -58.71
N GLY A 14 12.15 9.59 -59.19
CA GLY A 14 12.01 8.36 -58.49
C GLY A 14 12.93 8.26 -57.24
N ALA A 15 14.12 8.86 -57.30
CA ALA A 15 15.05 8.89 -56.18
C ALA A 15 14.62 9.82 -55.04
N LEU A 16 13.89 10.90 -55.36
CA LEU A 16 13.42 11.86 -54.37
C LEU A 16 12.24 11.33 -53.56
N MET A 17 11.42 10.47 -54.16
CA MET A 17 10.28 9.84 -53.46
C MET A 17 10.69 8.73 -52.50
N LEU A 18 11.86 8.12 -52.69
CA LEU A 18 12.38 7.07 -51.80
C LEU A 18 13.03 7.63 -50.53
N LEU A 19 13.41 8.90 -50.51
CA LEU A 19 13.98 9.56 -49.34
C LEU A 19 12.95 10.19 -48.42
N GLY A 20 11.71 10.37 -48.86
CA GLY A 20 10.61 10.95 -48.08
C GLY A 20 9.82 9.95 -47.22
N GLY A 21 10.05 8.64 -47.43
CA GLY A 21 9.26 7.59 -46.74
C GLY A 21 9.85 7.02 -45.46
N ALA A 22 11.04 7.46 -45.06
CA ALA A 22 11.74 6.85 -43.93
C ALA A 22 11.67 7.60 -42.61
N SER A 23 10.89 8.68 -42.53
CA SER A 23 10.93 9.55 -41.34
C SER A 23 9.67 9.54 -40.49
N PHE A 24 8.73 8.62 -40.69
CA PHE A 24 7.53 8.56 -39.85
C PHE A 24 7.36 7.25 -39.08
N THR A 25 8.38 6.44 -38.94
CA THR A 25 8.34 5.25 -38.07
C THR A 25 8.88 5.50 -36.68
N ALA A 26 9.13 6.77 -36.31
CA ALA A 26 9.66 7.11 -35.00
C ALA A 26 8.58 7.36 -33.93
N CYS A 27 7.31 7.10 -34.21
CA CYS A 27 6.23 7.30 -33.25
C CYS A 27 5.30 6.09 -33.10
N THR A 28 5.79 4.89 -33.42
CA THR A 28 5.14 3.65 -33.01
C THR A 28 5.98 2.94 -31.94
N GLU A 29 6.64 3.70 -31.08
CA GLU A 29 6.73 3.17 -29.72
C GLU A 29 5.29 3.22 -29.22
N THR A 30 4.57 2.14 -29.46
CA THR A 30 3.47 1.78 -28.60
C THR A 30 4.02 2.00 -27.23
N ASN A 31 3.46 2.96 -26.53
CA ASN A 31 3.57 3.11 -25.10
C ASN A 31 2.91 1.83 -24.55
N ASP A 32 3.58 0.72 -24.75
CA ASP A 32 3.26 -0.57 -24.19
C ASP A 32 3.66 -0.43 -22.71
N TRP A 33 2.81 0.36 -22.04
CA TRP A 33 2.67 0.19 -20.64
C TRP A 33 2.06 -1.21 -20.53
N ASP A 34 2.91 -2.21 -20.64
CA ASP A 34 2.64 -3.56 -20.17
C ASP A 34 2.38 -3.39 -18.68
N VAL A 35 1.16 -2.94 -18.40
CA VAL A 35 0.60 -3.09 -17.07
C VAL A 35 0.49 -4.58 -16.93
N ASP A 36 1.53 -5.17 -16.31
CA ASP A 36 1.50 -6.56 -15.91
C ASP A 36 0.11 -6.81 -15.32
N PRO A 37 -0.78 -7.57 -15.97
CA PRO A 37 -2.13 -7.83 -15.46
C PRO A 37 -2.06 -8.55 -14.10
N ALA A 38 -0.88 -9.08 -13.72
CA ALA A 38 -0.58 -9.61 -12.41
C ALA A 38 -0.06 -8.52 -11.44
N TYR A 39 0.03 -7.26 -11.85
CA TYR A 39 0.38 -6.17 -10.96
C TYR A 39 -0.82 -5.79 -10.09
N ASP A 40 -1.11 -6.66 -9.17
CA ASP A 40 -2.18 -6.48 -8.20
C ASP A 40 -1.69 -5.49 -7.12
N ARG A 41 -2.02 -4.21 -7.33
CA ARG A 41 -1.74 -3.16 -6.35
C ARG A 41 -2.69 -3.32 -5.17
N LEU A 42 -2.16 -3.76 -4.07
CA LEU A 42 -2.85 -3.66 -2.80
C LEU A 42 -2.71 -2.24 -2.25
N PHE A 43 -3.86 -1.62 -2.00
CA PHE A 43 -3.92 -0.33 -1.34
C PHE A 43 -4.18 -0.55 0.16
N HIS A 44 -3.55 0.26 1.00
CA HIS A 44 -3.87 0.30 2.42
C HIS A 44 -5.28 0.88 2.64
N SER A 45 -5.88 0.60 3.80
CA SER A 45 -7.16 1.19 4.17
C SER A 45 -7.11 2.73 4.15
N SER A 46 -8.14 3.37 3.62
CA SER A 46 -8.21 4.84 3.53
C SER A 46 -8.74 5.50 4.80
N LYS A 47 -9.40 4.74 5.68
CA LYS A 47 -9.97 5.23 6.94
C LYS A 47 -9.63 4.21 8.02
N VAL A 48 -9.01 4.69 9.08
CA VAL A 48 -8.63 3.88 10.23
C VAL A 48 -8.86 4.68 11.49
N SER A 49 -9.57 4.11 12.45
CA SER A 49 -9.81 4.71 13.77
C SER A 49 -9.66 3.65 14.85
N VAL A 50 -9.23 4.07 16.03
CA VAL A 50 -9.07 3.21 17.19
C VAL A 50 -9.87 3.77 18.36
N SER A 51 -10.64 2.90 19.01
CA SER A 51 -11.36 3.18 20.25
C SER A 51 -10.71 2.39 21.38
N ALA A 52 -9.97 3.07 22.26
CA ALA A 52 -9.24 2.43 23.33
C ALA A 52 -10.11 2.09 24.55
N GLY A 53 -9.98 0.86 25.04
CA GLY A 53 -10.44 0.37 26.35
C GLY A 53 -9.33 0.39 27.39
N GLU A 54 -9.48 -0.40 28.46
CA GLU A 54 -8.48 -0.53 29.53
C GLU A 54 -7.35 -1.48 29.11
N ASP A 55 -7.70 -2.69 28.71
CA ASP A 55 -6.80 -3.79 28.31
C ASP A 55 -6.97 -4.22 26.85
N GLN A 56 -7.76 -3.46 26.10
CA GLN A 56 -8.12 -3.74 24.72
C GLN A 56 -8.35 -2.47 23.92
N ALA A 57 -8.35 -2.58 22.58
CA ALA A 57 -8.72 -1.50 21.69
C ALA A 57 -9.45 -2.05 20.45
N GLU A 58 -10.55 -1.39 20.06
CA GLU A 58 -11.27 -1.71 18.85
C GLU A 58 -10.78 -0.86 17.69
N VAL A 59 -10.40 -1.53 16.60
CA VAL A 59 -9.95 -0.91 15.35
C VAL A 59 -11.04 -1.02 14.32
N THR A 60 -11.50 0.14 13.82
CA THR A 60 -12.40 0.21 12.68
C THR A 60 -11.63 0.68 11.45
N PHE A 61 -11.72 -0.07 10.36
CA PHE A 61 -11.06 0.27 9.11
C PHE A 61 -11.93 -0.07 7.90
N LYS A 62 -11.71 0.66 6.78
CA LYS A 62 -12.40 0.35 5.54
C LYS A 62 -11.71 -0.82 4.86
N LYS A 63 -12.46 -1.88 4.58
CA LYS A 63 -11.96 -3.02 3.79
C LYS A 63 -11.64 -2.57 2.36
N MET A 64 -10.51 -3.04 1.87
CA MET A 64 -10.03 -2.72 0.53
C MET A 64 -10.37 -3.84 -0.46
N PRO A 65 -10.71 -3.51 -1.71
CA PRO A 65 -10.80 -4.50 -2.77
C PRO A 65 -9.46 -5.26 -2.89
N ASN A 66 -9.52 -6.54 -3.21
CA ASN A 66 -8.36 -7.43 -3.39
C ASN A 66 -7.54 -7.69 -2.11
N ALA A 67 -7.93 -7.16 -0.95
CA ALA A 67 -7.35 -7.53 0.32
C ALA A 67 -8.04 -8.77 0.89
N GLU A 68 -7.26 -9.80 1.17
CA GLU A 68 -7.75 -11.03 1.77
C GLU A 68 -7.74 -10.95 3.29
N TYR A 69 -6.73 -10.31 3.85
CA TYR A 69 -6.60 -10.11 5.28
C TYR A 69 -5.83 -8.83 5.60
N TYR A 70 -5.75 -8.50 6.87
CA TYR A 70 -5.05 -7.32 7.38
C TYR A 70 -4.08 -7.73 8.47
N VAL A 71 -2.98 -6.98 8.57
CA VAL A 71 -2.02 -7.09 9.66
C VAL A 71 -1.96 -5.76 10.37
N ILE A 72 -2.12 -5.78 11.68
CA ILE A 72 -1.97 -4.64 12.56
C ILE A 72 -0.68 -4.84 13.36
N GLU A 73 0.09 -3.78 13.48
CA GLU A 73 1.25 -3.70 14.34
C GLU A 73 1.08 -2.52 15.28
N ILE A 74 1.28 -2.75 16.56
CA ILE A 74 1.34 -1.72 17.59
C ILE A 74 2.67 -1.82 18.34
N SER A 75 3.19 -0.68 18.76
CA SER A 75 4.44 -0.60 19.52
C SER A 75 4.39 0.54 20.52
N THR A 76 5.12 0.44 21.61
CA THR A 76 5.38 1.55 22.51
C THR A 76 6.45 2.51 21.98
N ASP A 77 7.14 2.11 20.89
CA ASP A 77 8.15 2.90 20.19
C ASP A 77 7.64 3.40 18.82
N THR A 78 8.08 4.60 18.42
CA THR A 78 7.73 5.22 17.12
C THR A 78 8.39 4.53 15.93
N LEU A 79 9.51 3.85 16.14
CA LEU A 79 10.27 3.16 15.10
C LEU A 79 9.73 1.75 14.82
N PHE A 80 8.84 1.25 15.69
CA PHE A 80 8.41 -0.14 15.63
C PHE A 80 9.63 -1.08 15.72
N ASP A 81 9.58 -2.24 15.09
CA ASP A 81 10.72 -3.19 15.07
C ASP A 81 11.65 -3.00 13.86
N GLU A 82 11.59 -1.86 13.15
CA GLU A 82 12.34 -1.69 11.90
C GLU A 82 13.84 -1.47 12.10
N VAL A 83 14.25 -1.00 13.26
CA VAL A 83 15.63 -0.54 13.52
C VAL A 83 16.31 -1.30 14.66
N GLU A 84 15.57 -1.98 15.51
CA GLU A 84 16.10 -2.62 16.71
C GLU A 84 16.05 -4.15 16.64
N THR A 85 16.99 -4.80 17.35
CA THR A 85 17.04 -6.26 17.49
C THR A 85 16.11 -6.79 18.59
N THR A 86 15.44 -5.90 19.31
CA THR A 86 14.51 -6.23 20.40
C THR A 86 13.10 -6.04 19.91
N GLU A 87 12.28 -7.08 20.04
CA GLU A 87 10.86 -7.01 19.68
C GLU A 87 10.12 -6.07 20.64
N HIS A 88 9.69 -4.91 20.12
CA HIS A 88 8.87 -3.94 20.83
C HIS A 88 7.44 -3.89 20.31
N SER A 89 7.18 -4.61 19.25
CA SER A 89 5.90 -4.61 18.54
C SER A 89 5.04 -5.82 18.88
N ILE A 90 3.74 -5.57 18.97
CA ILE A 90 2.71 -6.63 19.03
C ILE A 90 2.04 -6.68 17.67
N TYR A 91 1.97 -7.88 17.07
CA TYR A 91 1.35 -8.12 15.79
C TYR A 91 0.02 -8.84 15.94
N TYR A 92 -0.97 -8.39 15.17
CA TYR A 92 -2.27 -9.05 15.04
C TYR A 92 -2.53 -9.35 13.57
N GLY A 93 -2.99 -10.56 13.28
CA GLY A 93 -3.33 -10.98 11.91
C GLY A 93 -2.13 -11.41 11.05
N ASP A 94 -0.94 -11.48 11.60
CA ASP A 94 0.29 -11.94 10.94
C ASP A 94 0.34 -13.46 10.77
N LYS A 95 -0.28 -14.21 11.70
CA LYS A 95 -0.35 -15.66 11.66
C LYS A 95 -1.52 -16.16 10.84
N GLU A 96 -1.35 -17.27 10.14
CA GLU A 96 -2.35 -17.82 9.22
C GLU A 96 -3.69 -18.15 9.89
N ASP A 97 -3.64 -18.67 11.10
CA ASP A 97 -4.80 -19.04 11.93
C ASP A 97 -5.48 -17.85 12.62
N ALA A 98 -4.83 -16.69 12.64
CA ALA A 98 -5.30 -15.49 13.32
C ALA A 98 -5.49 -14.29 12.37
N ARG A 99 -5.60 -14.52 11.06
CA ARG A 99 -5.77 -13.46 10.06
C ARG A 99 -6.99 -12.58 10.33
N ILE A 100 -6.79 -11.27 10.28
CA ILE A 100 -7.86 -10.30 10.42
C ILE A 100 -8.59 -10.16 9.08
N THR A 101 -9.85 -10.59 9.02
CA THR A 101 -10.68 -10.53 7.80
C THR A 101 -11.89 -9.62 7.94
N THR A 102 -12.18 -9.16 9.17
CA THR A 102 -13.36 -8.35 9.50
C THR A 102 -12.96 -7.02 10.12
N SER A 103 -13.82 -6.03 9.97
CA SER A 103 -13.76 -4.74 10.65
C SER A 103 -15.15 -4.46 11.23
N PRO A 104 -15.30 -4.04 12.49
CA PRO A 104 -14.20 -3.77 13.43
C PRO A 104 -13.46 -5.03 13.92
N TYR A 105 -12.25 -4.83 14.43
CA TYR A 105 -11.43 -5.87 15.06
C TYR A 105 -10.98 -5.43 16.45
N THR A 106 -11.04 -6.32 17.43
CA THR A 106 -10.62 -6.04 18.81
C THR A 106 -9.22 -6.59 19.08
N MET A 107 -8.28 -5.71 19.34
CA MET A 107 -6.96 -6.03 19.89
C MET A 107 -7.08 -6.24 21.40
N THR A 108 -6.57 -7.31 21.93
CA THR A 108 -6.61 -7.66 23.37
C THR A 108 -5.21 -7.85 23.94
N GLY A 109 -5.10 -7.85 25.27
CA GLY A 109 -3.82 -8.07 25.96
C GLY A 109 -2.96 -6.82 26.00
N LEU A 110 -3.58 -5.65 25.96
CA LEU A 110 -2.90 -4.36 26.08
C LEU A 110 -2.70 -3.99 27.56
N GLU A 111 -1.62 -3.28 27.84
CA GLU A 111 -1.40 -2.69 29.14
C GLU A 111 -2.23 -1.41 29.31
N GLY A 112 -2.86 -1.26 30.48
CA GLY A 112 -3.65 -0.07 30.82
C GLY A 112 -2.77 1.18 30.95
N SER A 113 -3.34 2.35 30.68
CA SER A 113 -2.64 3.65 30.73
C SER A 113 -1.40 3.74 29.86
N THR A 114 -1.31 2.89 28.81
CA THR A 114 -0.13 2.77 27.96
C THR A 114 -0.38 3.40 26.60
N LYS A 115 0.59 4.16 26.10
CA LYS A 115 0.55 4.75 24.78
C LYS A 115 1.13 3.78 23.77
N TYR A 116 0.33 3.47 22.74
CA TYR A 116 0.74 2.63 21.61
C TYR A 116 0.73 3.41 20.30
N TYR A 117 1.79 3.30 19.52
CA TYR A 117 1.82 3.68 18.12
C TYR A 117 1.19 2.56 17.30
N PHE A 118 0.54 2.91 16.20
CA PHE A 118 -0.31 2.00 15.44
C PHE A 118 -0.07 2.12 13.95
N ARG A 119 0.00 0.99 13.27
CA ARG A 119 -0.05 0.91 11.82
C ARG A 119 -0.77 -0.36 11.35
N ILE A 120 -1.37 -0.30 10.16
CA ILE A 120 -2.12 -1.40 9.54
C ILE A 120 -1.74 -1.52 8.08
N LYS A 121 -1.69 -2.73 7.55
CA LYS A 121 -1.53 -3.01 6.13
C LYS A 121 -2.55 -4.03 5.64
N SER A 122 -2.92 -3.92 4.36
CA SER A 122 -3.72 -4.90 3.64
C SER A 122 -2.79 -5.97 3.06
N CYS A 123 -3.20 -7.23 3.07
CA CYS A 123 -2.43 -8.35 2.57
C CYS A 123 -3.25 -9.21 1.61
N ALA A 124 -2.60 -9.77 0.58
CA ALA A 124 -3.15 -10.80 -0.29
C ALA A 124 -2.78 -12.19 0.22
N THR A 125 -3.47 -13.22 -0.27
CA THR A 125 -3.20 -14.63 0.04
C THR A 125 -1.74 -15.02 -0.23
N THR A 126 -1.11 -14.39 -1.23
CA THR A 126 0.29 -14.61 -1.59
C THR A 126 1.31 -14.05 -0.60
N GLY A 127 0.85 -13.36 0.45
CA GLY A 127 1.72 -12.67 1.41
C GLY A 127 2.19 -11.30 0.96
N LYS A 128 1.87 -10.86 -0.28
CA LYS A 128 2.10 -9.47 -0.69
C LYS A 128 1.28 -8.52 0.19
N GLY A 129 1.90 -7.47 0.69
CA GLY A 129 1.25 -6.45 1.51
C GLY A 129 1.25 -5.08 0.82
N SER A 130 0.28 -4.24 1.21
CA SER A 130 0.33 -2.81 0.91
C SER A 130 1.43 -2.12 1.71
N THR A 131 1.64 -0.83 1.45
CA THR A 131 2.35 0.03 2.40
C THR A 131 1.57 0.11 3.72
N TRP A 132 2.28 0.45 4.79
CA TRP A 132 1.66 0.69 6.07
C TRP A 132 0.81 1.97 6.06
N LYS A 133 -0.34 1.91 6.69
CA LYS A 133 -1.20 3.05 6.99
C LYS A 133 -1.20 3.28 8.49
N TYR A 134 -0.89 4.50 8.88
CA TYR A 134 -0.98 4.98 10.26
C TYR A 134 -2.38 5.54 10.55
N LEU A 135 -2.68 5.83 11.81
CA LEU A 135 -3.93 6.50 12.17
C LEU A 135 -4.08 7.85 11.46
N ASP A 136 -5.31 8.19 11.08
CA ASP A 136 -5.60 9.46 10.39
C ASP A 136 -5.63 10.66 11.33
N ASP A 137 -5.55 10.44 12.63
CA ASP A 137 -5.59 11.48 13.64
C ASP A 137 -4.25 12.23 13.68
N SER A 138 -4.26 13.44 13.16
CA SER A 138 -3.07 14.30 13.11
C SER A 138 -2.66 14.83 14.50
N GLU A 139 -3.54 14.77 15.50
CA GLU A 139 -3.25 15.27 16.84
C GLU A 139 -2.57 14.22 17.73
N SER A 140 -2.79 12.94 17.47
CA SER A 140 -2.28 11.83 18.29
C SER A 140 -0.93 11.27 17.84
N ASN A 141 -0.27 11.86 16.86
CA ASN A 141 1.01 11.35 16.31
C ASN A 141 0.98 9.84 15.98
N TYR A 142 -0.10 9.40 15.33
CA TYR A 142 -0.29 8.00 14.94
C TYR A 142 -0.39 7.01 16.10
N SER A 143 -0.86 7.48 17.27
CA SER A 143 -0.93 6.70 18.51
C SER A 143 -2.31 6.77 19.16
N PHE A 144 -2.58 5.81 20.02
CA PHE A 144 -3.69 5.83 20.96
C PHE A 144 -3.17 5.50 22.37
N THR A 145 -3.95 5.82 23.40
CA THR A 145 -3.60 5.48 24.78
C THR A 145 -4.74 4.67 25.36
N THR A 146 -4.43 3.53 25.96
CA THR A 146 -5.39 2.71 26.72
C THR A 146 -5.86 3.44 27.96
N LYS A 147 -7.06 3.13 28.41
CA LYS A 147 -7.61 3.74 29.64
C LYS A 147 -6.96 3.16 30.87
N SER A 148 -7.03 3.92 31.99
CA SER A 148 -6.63 3.38 33.27
C SER A 148 -7.68 2.39 33.78
N GLU A 149 -7.23 1.34 34.45
CA GLU A 149 -8.10 0.45 35.19
C GLU A 149 -8.87 1.22 36.26
N GLN A 150 -10.19 1.13 36.26
CA GLN A 150 -11.02 1.75 37.32
C GLN A 150 -11.06 0.80 38.51
N ILE A 151 -10.30 1.13 39.56
CA ILE A 151 -10.43 0.45 40.85
C ILE A 151 -11.73 0.93 41.48
N ILE A 152 -12.79 0.12 41.43
CA ILE A 152 -13.99 0.34 42.19
C ILE A 152 -13.65 -0.07 43.64
N LEU A 153 -13.38 0.92 44.48
CA LEU A 153 -13.33 0.71 45.93
C LEU A 153 -14.78 0.54 46.43
N ASP A 154 -15.20 -0.72 46.61
CA ASP A 154 -16.40 -1.00 47.38
C ASP A 154 -16.16 -0.52 48.83
N VAL A 155 -16.72 0.67 49.15
CA VAL A 155 -16.77 1.15 50.53
C VAL A 155 -17.86 0.36 51.22
N VAL A 156 -17.47 -0.56 52.05
CA VAL A 156 -18.33 -1.31 52.96
C VAL A 156 -18.67 -0.43 54.18
#